data_96813f85f2569a0528e6f7eaeda6efd3
#
_entry.id   96813f85f2569a0528e6f7eaeda6efd3
#
_cell.length_a   1.000
_cell.length_b   1.000
_cell.length_c   1.000
_cell.angle_alpha   90.00
_cell.angle_beta   90.00
_cell.angle_gamma   90.00
#
_symmetry.space_group_name_H-M   'P 1'
#
loop_
_entity.id
_entity.type
_entity.pdbx_description
1 polymer ?
#
loop_
_entity_poly.entity_id
_entity_poly.type
_entity_poly.pdbx_seq_one_letter_code
_entity_poly.pdbx_strand_id
1 'polypeptide(L)'
;MNRFMLHTAYYEADISAFCVADDNAILGELTARHSFVLENQQRSAWQQQIRLLKTALVGVPAGRIYFEFAIPRMGKRADVVVLAGGAVFVVEFKVGSTTFDHSALEQVHDYALDLKNFHKGSHDATILPILIATNAANQPLPTYAWADDSVAKPVCAAPSGLANIIESACTQIRTSLFDHAQWSSSGYQPTPTIVEAAQALYRNHDVTEIARSGADAENLGRTTDRISALVENAKATNRKVICFVTGVPGAGKTL
;
A
#
# COMPACT_ATOMS: atom_id res chain seq x y z
N MET A 1 24.45 10.38 19.72
CA MET A 1 23.61 9.27 19.23
C MET A 1 22.54 9.90 18.36
N ASN A 2 22.84 10.06 17.05
CA ASN A 2 21.97 10.73 16.09
C ASN A 2 20.75 9.82 15.81
N ARG A 3 19.62 10.19 16.38
CA ARG A 3 18.32 9.63 16.02
C ARG A 3 18.02 10.18 14.62
N PHE A 4 18.28 9.40 13.58
CA PHE A 4 17.74 9.69 12.25
C PHE A 4 16.22 9.75 12.41
N MET A 5 15.68 10.97 12.36
CA MET A 5 14.24 11.13 12.24
C MET A 5 13.85 10.55 10.87
N LEU A 6 13.35 9.35 10.87
CA LEU A 6 12.74 8.77 9.67
C LEU A 6 11.54 9.65 9.33
N HIS A 7 11.68 10.50 8.33
CA HIS A 7 10.58 11.29 7.82
C HIS A 7 9.49 10.34 7.31
N THR A 8 8.27 10.56 7.74
CA THR A 8 7.10 9.77 7.31
C THR A 8 6.90 9.86 5.80
N ALA A 9 7.19 11.02 5.20
CA ALA A 9 7.21 11.25 3.76
C ALA A 9 8.41 12.11 3.35
N TYR A 10 8.82 12.04 2.09
CA TYR A 10 9.87 12.92 1.58
C TYR A 10 9.35 14.31 1.22
N TYR A 11 8.09 14.41 0.81
CA TYR A 11 7.38 15.67 0.61
C TYR A 11 5.95 15.53 1.08
N GLU A 12 5.41 16.58 1.68
CA GLU A 12 4.00 16.67 2.06
C GLU A 12 3.49 18.10 1.92
N ALA A 13 2.25 18.24 1.46
CA ALA A 13 1.57 19.53 1.35
C ALA A 13 0.05 19.36 1.33
N ASP A 14 -0.66 20.45 1.58
CA ASP A 14 -2.05 20.54 1.18
C ASP A 14 -2.15 20.52 -0.35
N ILE A 15 -3.18 19.88 -0.91
CA ILE A 15 -3.34 19.72 -2.37
C ILE A 15 -3.32 21.07 -3.06
N SER A 16 -3.99 22.08 -2.52
CA SER A 16 -4.00 23.44 -3.09
C SER A 16 -2.61 24.06 -3.14
N ALA A 17 -1.81 23.90 -2.09
CA ALA A 17 -0.43 24.38 -2.04
C ALA A 17 0.46 23.60 -3.03
N PHE A 18 0.32 22.27 -3.09
CA PHE A 18 1.04 21.43 -4.04
C PHE A 18 0.77 21.84 -5.49
N CYS A 19 -0.49 22.08 -5.85
CA CYS A 19 -0.85 22.43 -7.23
C CYS A 19 -0.20 23.73 -7.73
N VAL A 20 0.07 24.70 -6.83
CA VAL A 20 0.67 26.00 -7.19
C VAL A 20 2.18 26.08 -6.93
N ALA A 21 2.75 25.14 -6.18
CA ALA A 21 4.19 25.12 -5.87
C ALA A 21 5.03 24.94 -7.14
N ASP A 22 6.28 25.42 -7.12
CA ASP A 22 7.22 25.19 -8.21
C ASP A 22 7.67 23.73 -8.27
N ASP A 23 7.68 23.11 -9.46
CA ASP A 23 8.05 21.70 -9.64
C ASP A 23 9.50 21.42 -9.19
N ASN A 24 10.42 22.38 -9.38
CA ASN A 24 11.80 22.20 -8.97
C ASN A 24 11.96 22.36 -7.46
N ALA A 25 11.13 23.16 -6.81
CA ALA A 25 11.12 23.25 -5.34
C ALA A 25 10.68 21.91 -4.73
N ILE A 26 9.60 21.32 -5.23
CA ILE A 26 9.14 19.98 -4.79
C ILE A 26 10.23 18.93 -5.03
N LEU A 27 10.82 18.92 -6.22
CA LEU A 27 11.89 17.99 -6.59
C LEU A 27 13.13 18.16 -5.69
N GLY A 28 13.45 19.40 -5.34
CA GLY A 28 14.53 19.74 -4.41
C GLY A 28 14.33 19.11 -3.03
N GLU A 29 13.12 19.20 -2.47
CA GLU A 29 12.79 18.59 -1.19
C GLU A 29 12.86 17.06 -1.25
N LEU A 30 12.31 16.44 -2.30
CA LEU A 30 12.39 14.99 -2.52
C LEU A 30 13.84 14.53 -2.56
N THR A 31 14.68 15.24 -3.32
CA THR A 31 16.10 14.93 -3.46
C THR A 31 16.86 15.09 -2.14
N ALA A 32 16.57 16.15 -1.38
CA ALA A 32 17.24 16.43 -0.11
C ALA A 32 16.98 15.38 0.98
N ARG A 33 15.82 14.72 0.93
CA ARG A 33 15.43 13.67 1.89
C ARG A 33 15.77 12.25 1.45
N HIS A 34 16.17 12.08 0.20
CA HIS A 34 16.62 10.79 -0.31
C HIS A 34 17.99 10.43 0.24
N SER A 35 18.10 9.26 0.90
CA SER A 35 19.31 8.85 1.68
C SER A 35 20.41 8.21 0.82
N PHE A 36 20.14 7.89 -0.44
CA PHE A 36 21.06 7.17 -1.33
C PHE A 36 21.48 8.03 -2.52
N VAL A 37 22.45 7.54 -3.29
CA VAL A 37 22.82 8.18 -4.56
C VAL A 37 21.59 8.19 -5.47
N LEU A 38 21.09 9.39 -5.78
CA LEU A 38 19.91 9.56 -6.61
C LEU A 38 20.24 9.20 -8.06
N GLU A 39 19.60 8.17 -8.58
CA GLU A 39 19.70 7.82 -9.99
C GLU A 39 18.90 8.81 -10.86
N ASN A 40 19.40 9.08 -12.07
CA ASN A 40 18.70 9.96 -13.02
C ASN A 40 17.28 9.48 -13.33
N GLN A 41 17.06 8.17 -13.32
CA GLN A 41 15.73 7.56 -13.54
C GLN A 41 14.74 7.93 -12.45
N GLN A 42 15.15 7.86 -11.18
CA GLN A 42 14.29 8.24 -10.04
C GLN A 42 13.89 9.72 -10.09
N ARG A 43 14.86 10.59 -10.41
CA ARG A 43 14.59 12.02 -10.54
C ARG A 43 13.59 12.31 -11.67
N SER A 44 13.74 11.66 -12.82
CA SER A 44 12.82 11.80 -13.95
C SER A 44 11.43 11.26 -13.62
N ALA A 45 11.35 10.15 -12.85
CA ALA A 45 10.09 9.59 -12.38
C ALA A 45 9.34 10.60 -11.48
N TRP A 46 10.00 11.18 -10.50
CA TRP A 46 9.39 12.21 -9.64
C TRP A 46 8.92 13.43 -10.42
N GLN A 47 9.70 13.92 -11.39
CA GLN A 47 9.27 15.03 -12.23
C GLN A 47 7.99 14.72 -13.01
N GLN A 48 7.87 13.49 -13.53
CA GLN A 48 6.68 13.06 -14.24
C GLN A 48 5.49 12.91 -13.27
N GLN A 49 5.68 12.27 -12.12
CA GLN A 49 4.65 12.13 -11.09
C GLN A 49 4.11 13.48 -10.62
N ILE A 50 4.99 14.46 -10.33
CA ILE A 50 4.59 15.81 -9.91
C ILE A 50 3.64 16.44 -10.93
N ARG A 51 4.01 16.42 -12.24
CA ARG A 51 3.18 17.02 -13.30
C ARG A 51 1.83 16.32 -13.45
N LEU A 52 1.83 14.99 -13.45
CA LEU A 52 0.61 14.20 -13.57
C LEU A 52 -0.34 14.45 -12.39
N LEU A 53 0.20 14.47 -11.18
CA LEU A 53 -0.60 14.70 -9.97
C LEU A 53 -1.13 16.12 -9.88
N LYS A 54 -0.37 17.13 -10.27
CA LYS A 54 -0.90 18.51 -10.35
C LYS A 54 -2.11 18.59 -11.28
N THR A 55 -2.04 17.94 -12.44
CA THR A 55 -3.16 17.92 -13.39
C THR A 55 -4.37 17.18 -12.80
N ALA A 56 -4.13 16.03 -12.13
CA ALA A 56 -5.19 15.20 -11.58
C ALA A 56 -5.87 15.83 -10.35
N LEU A 57 -5.15 16.64 -9.57
CA LEU A 57 -5.63 17.14 -8.28
C LEU A 57 -6.17 18.58 -8.34
N VAL A 58 -6.09 19.25 -9.47
CA VAL A 58 -6.54 20.65 -9.62
C VAL A 58 -8.00 20.87 -9.20
N GLY A 59 -8.87 19.89 -9.39
CA GLY A 59 -10.29 19.96 -9.01
C GLY A 59 -10.63 19.47 -7.61
N VAL A 60 -9.65 18.97 -6.85
CA VAL A 60 -9.86 18.44 -5.50
C VAL A 60 -9.86 19.59 -4.49
N PRO A 61 -10.99 19.90 -3.84
CA PRO A 61 -11.15 21.16 -3.07
C PRO A 61 -10.36 21.17 -1.76
N ALA A 62 -10.16 20.04 -1.14
CA ALA A 62 -9.43 19.91 0.12
C ALA A 62 -8.78 18.52 0.23
N GLY A 63 -7.57 18.48 0.78
CA GLY A 63 -6.86 17.23 0.97
C GLY A 63 -5.37 17.47 1.18
N ARG A 64 -4.63 16.38 1.36
CA ARG A 64 -3.16 16.40 1.47
C ARG A 64 -2.54 15.37 0.55
N ILE A 65 -1.33 15.66 0.11
CA ILE A 65 -0.52 14.76 -0.70
C ILE A 65 0.82 14.49 0.01
N TYR A 66 1.26 13.25 -0.09
CA TYR A 66 2.53 12.76 0.43
C TYR A 66 3.26 12.01 -0.66
N PHE A 67 4.53 12.34 -0.89
CA PHE A 67 5.42 11.58 -1.76
C PHE A 67 6.35 10.72 -0.93
N GLU A 68 6.65 9.52 -1.43
CA GLU A 68 7.54 8.57 -0.78
C GLU A 68 7.11 8.33 0.69
N PHE A 69 5.84 8.00 0.87
CA PHE A 69 5.27 7.75 2.20
C PHE A 69 5.77 6.42 2.76
N ALA A 70 6.35 6.45 3.96
CA ALA A 70 6.86 5.25 4.62
C ALA A 70 5.73 4.31 5.02
N ILE A 71 5.72 3.10 4.47
CA ILE A 71 4.77 2.06 4.83
C ILE A 71 5.20 1.42 6.15
N PRO A 72 4.35 1.43 7.17
CA PRO A 72 4.66 0.83 8.46
C PRO A 72 5.15 -0.62 8.30
N ARG A 73 6.16 -1.02 9.07
CA ARG A 73 6.69 -2.38 9.12
C ARG A 73 7.48 -2.86 7.89
N MET A 74 7.12 -2.47 6.69
CA MET A 74 7.72 -3.02 5.46
C MET A 74 9.12 -2.47 5.12
N GLY A 75 9.51 -1.33 5.68
CA GLY A 75 10.74 -0.65 5.27
C GLY A 75 10.71 -0.16 3.81
N LYS A 76 9.51 -0.09 3.22
CA LYS A 76 9.24 0.38 1.86
C LYS A 76 8.50 1.71 1.91
N ARG A 77 8.39 2.36 0.77
CA ARG A 77 7.63 3.60 0.60
C ARG A 77 6.64 3.44 -0.55
N ALA A 78 5.45 3.97 -0.36
CA ALA A 78 4.51 4.17 -1.46
C ALA A 78 4.93 5.42 -2.23
N ASP A 79 4.89 5.38 -3.54
CA ASP A 79 5.25 6.53 -4.39
C ASP A 79 4.47 7.78 -3.96
N VAL A 80 3.15 7.65 -3.83
CA VAL A 80 2.27 8.75 -3.44
C VAL A 80 1.11 8.25 -2.58
N VAL A 81 0.78 9.02 -1.54
CA VAL A 81 -0.48 8.89 -0.81
C VAL A 81 -1.24 10.21 -0.91
N VAL A 82 -2.52 10.15 -1.27
CA VAL A 82 -3.42 11.31 -1.32
C VAL A 82 -4.55 11.10 -0.32
N LEU A 83 -4.80 12.12 0.49
CA LEU A 83 -5.97 12.18 1.38
C LEU A 83 -6.96 13.14 0.77
N ALA A 84 -8.14 12.68 0.40
CA ALA A 84 -9.20 13.52 -0.16
C ALA A 84 -10.57 12.89 0.07
N GLY A 85 -11.61 13.70 0.27
CA GLY A 85 -13.01 13.25 0.37
C GLY A 85 -13.27 12.18 1.44
N GLY A 86 -12.47 12.13 2.50
CA GLY A 86 -12.58 11.11 3.55
C GLY A 86 -11.94 9.76 3.23
N ALA A 87 -11.16 9.68 2.16
CA ALA A 87 -10.46 8.47 1.73
C ALA A 87 -8.95 8.64 1.69
N VAL A 88 -8.26 7.51 1.74
CA VAL A 88 -6.82 7.38 1.52
C VAL A 88 -6.61 6.71 0.15
N PHE A 89 -5.97 7.40 -0.76
CA PHE A 89 -5.57 6.87 -2.05
C PHE A 89 -4.09 6.52 -2.00
N VAL A 90 -3.77 5.24 -2.19
CA VAL A 90 -2.38 4.76 -2.30
C VAL A 90 -2.07 4.61 -3.78
N VAL A 91 -1.19 5.45 -4.30
CA VAL A 91 -0.90 5.51 -5.74
C VAL A 91 0.52 5.03 -6.00
N GLU A 92 0.65 4.03 -6.84
CA GLU A 92 1.92 3.48 -7.31
C GLU A 92 2.06 3.76 -8.81
N PHE A 93 3.24 4.20 -9.23
CA PHE A 93 3.52 4.51 -10.63
C PHE A 93 4.47 3.49 -11.26
N LYS A 94 4.12 3.01 -12.44
CA LYS A 94 5.04 2.29 -13.33
C LYS A 94 5.39 3.18 -14.50
N VAL A 95 6.45 3.97 -14.31
CA VAL A 95 6.92 4.93 -15.31
C VAL A 95 7.41 4.21 -16.56
N GLY A 96 6.95 4.64 -17.73
CA GLY A 96 7.27 4.02 -19.01
C GLY A 96 6.48 2.76 -19.35
N SER A 97 5.71 2.19 -18.41
CA SER A 97 4.93 0.98 -18.67
C SER A 97 3.64 1.28 -19.46
N THR A 98 3.31 0.37 -20.36
CA THR A 98 2.03 0.33 -21.10
C THR A 98 1.06 -0.70 -20.52
N THR A 99 1.51 -1.54 -19.57
CA THR A 99 0.77 -2.66 -18.98
C THR A 99 0.74 -2.58 -17.47
N PHE A 100 -0.17 -3.34 -16.88
CA PHE A 100 -0.37 -3.42 -15.43
C PHE A 100 0.06 -4.82 -14.96
N ASP A 101 1.27 -4.90 -14.40
CA ASP A 101 1.81 -6.17 -13.95
C ASP A 101 1.16 -6.62 -12.64
N HIS A 102 0.91 -7.94 -12.53
CA HIS A 102 0.27 -8.53 -11.34
C HIS A 102 1.07 -8.25 -10.06
N SER A 103 2.40 -8.34 -10.12
CA SER A 103 3.27 -8.02 -8.98
C SER A 103 3.17 -6.56 -8.52
N ALA A 104 2.93 -5.63 -9.43
CA ALA A 104 2.73 -4.22 -9.11
C ALA A 104 1.34 -3.97 -8.48
N LEU A 105 0.32 -4.72 -8.92
CA LEU A 105 -1.00 -4.70 -8.31
C LEU A 105 -0.97 -5.27 -6.89
N GLU A 106 -0.29 -6.40 -6.69
CA GLU A 106 -0.08 -6.96 -5.35
C GLU A 106 0.68 -5.97 -4.45
N GLN A 107 1.74 -5.34 -4.96
CA GLN A 107 2.52 -4.37 -4.21
C GLN A 107 1.67 -3.20 -3.69
N VAL A 108 0.87 -2.56 -4.54
CA VAL A 108 0.04 -1.43 -4.11
C VAL A 108 -1.10 -1.86 -3.19
N HIS A 109 -1.61 -3.08 -3.35
CA HIS A 109 -2.60 -3.66 -2.45
C HIS A 109 -2.00 -3.94 -1.06
N ASP A 110 -0.82 -4.54 -1.00
CA ASP A 110 -0.09 -4.79 0.25
C ASP A 110 0.17 -3.48 1.02
N TYR A 111 0.52 -2.39 0.31
CA TYR A 111 0.69 -1.09 0.93
C TYR A 111 -0.61 -0.57 1.55
N ALA A 112 -1.73 -0.74 0.86
CA ALA A 112 -3.05 -0.36 1.39
C ALA A 112 -3.43 -1.19 2.62
N LEU A 113 -3.21 -2.50 2.59
CA LEU A 113 -3.46 -3.41 3.71
C LEU A 113 -2.54 -3.12 4.90
N ASP A 114 -1.26 -2.82 4.66
CA ASP A 114 -0.33 -2.45 5.74
C ASP A 114 -0.71 -1.10 6.38
N LEU A 115 -1.13 -0.12 5.59
CA LEU A 115 -1.68 1.12 6.13
C LEU A 115 -2.94 0.84 6.97
N LYS A 116 -3.86 0.03 6.46
CA LYS A 116 -5.10 -0.32 7.17
C LYS A 116 -4.84 -0.97 8.51
N ASN A 117 -3.90 -1.90 8.56
CA ASN A 117 -3.68 -2.74 9.72
C ASN A 117 -2.63 -2.21 10.70
N PHE A 118 -1.71 -1.37 10.27
CA PHE A 118 -0.56 -0.95 11.09
C PHE A 118 -0.37 0.56 11.23
N HIS A 119 -1.12 1.39 10.49
CA HIS A 119 -1.10 2.84 10.65
C HIS A 119 -2.34 3.28 11.42
N LYS A 120 -2.16 3.80 12.63
CA LYS A 120 -3.26 4.15 13.54
C LYS A 120 -4.36 5.00 12.89
N GLY A 121 -3.96 6.01 12.13
CA GLY A 121 -4.91 6.91 11.45
C GLY A 121 -5.67 6.28 10.29
N SER A 122 -5.28 5.07 9.88
CA SER A 122 -5.90 4.37 8.75
C SER A 122 -6.85 3.24 9.16
N HIS A 123 -6.94 2.91 10.45
CA HIS A 123 -7.76 1.78 10.91
C HIS A 123 -9.24 1.90 10.48
N ASP A 124 -9.80 3.10 10.57
CA ASP A 124 -11.19 3.35 10.18
C ASP A 124 -11.32 4.00 8.79
N ALA A 125 -10.19 4.23 8.11
CA ALA A 125 -10.19 4.88 6.81
C ALA A 125 -10.66 3.95 5.69
N THR A 126 -11.31 4.52 4.69
CA THR A 126 -11.54 3.86 3.41
C THR A 126 -10.29 4.03 2.54
N ILE A 127 -9.73 2.95 2.02
CA ILE A 127 -8.46 2.98 1.29
C ILE A 127 -8.64 2.44 -0.12
N LEU A 128 -8.22 3.21 -1.11
CA LEU A 128 -8.24 2.83 -2.53
C LEU A 128 -6.82 2.76 -3.09
N PRO A 129 -6.28 1.56 -3.32
CA PRO A 129 -5.02 1.38 -4.03
C PRO A 129 -5.18 1.59 -5.53
N ILE A 130 -4.27 2.35 -6.15
CA ILE A 130 -4.30 2.72 -7.56
C ILE A 130 -2.93 2.44 -8.19
N LEU A 131 -2.91 1.67 -9.27
CA LEU A 131 -1.72 1.46 -10.09
C LEU A 131 -1.81 2.30 -11.36
N ILE A 132 -0.84 3.19 -11.55
CA ILE A 132 -0.73 4.04 -12.75
C ILE A 132 0.39 3.50 -13.65
N ALA A 133 0.06 3.10 -14.87
CA ALA A 133 1.04 2.85 -15.92
C ALA A 133 1.08 4.06 -16.84
N THR A 134 2.24 4.76 -16.88
CA THR A 134 2.29 6.13 -17.45
C THR A 134 2.11 6.19 -18.97
N ASN A 135 2.33 5.08 -19.67
CA ASN A 135 2.15 4.96 -21.12
C ASN A 135 0.97 4.03 -21.50
N ALA A 136 0.13 3.64 -20.51
CA ALA A 136 -1.05 2.84 -20.80
C ALA A 136 -2.11 3.65 -21.57
N ALA A 137 -2.91 2.93 -22.35
CA ALA A 137 -4.12 3.51 -22.95
C ALA A 137 -5.15 3.83 -21.86
N ASN A 138 -6.03 4.79 -22.14
CA ASN A 138 -7.12 5.15 -21.24
C ASN A 138 -7.98 3.94 -20.93
N GLN A 139 -8.23 3.75 -19.64
CA GLN A 139 -9.13 2.73 -19.13
C GLN A 139 -10.51 3.36 -18.84
N PRO A 140 -11.60 2.61 -18.98
CA PRO A 140 -12.89 3.05 -18.47
C PRO A 140 -12.83 3.26 -16.96
N LEU A 141 -13.71 4.11 -16.43
CA LEU A 141 -13.80 4.32 -14.98
C LEU A 141 -14.09 2.96 -14.30
N PRO A 142 -13.26 2.55 -13.33
CA PRO A 142 -13.42 1.26 -12.69
C PRO A 142 -14.65 1.22 -11.77
N THR A 143 -15.21 0.04 -11.60
CA THR A 143 -16.12 -0.24 -10.48
C THR A 143 -15.30 -0.63 -9.27
N TYR A 144 -15.53 0.03 -8.15
CA TYR A 144 -14.78 -0.25 -6.91
C TYR A 144 -15.36 -1.48 -6.22
N ALA A 145 -14.52 -2.48 -5.99
CA ALA A 145 -14.87 -3.67 -5.20
C ALA A 145 -14.26 -3.52 -3.79
N TRP A 146 -15.10 -3.11 -2.84
CA TRP A 146 -14.72 -2.93 -1.45
C TRP A 146 -14.76 -4.25 -0.68
N ALA A 147 -13.75 -4.51 0.14
CA ALA A 147 -13.78 -5.58 1.11
C ALA A 147 -14.42 -5.10 2.43
N ASP A 148 -14.70 -6.02 3.35
CA ASP A 148 -15.36 -5.74 4.63
C ASP A 148 -14.54 -4.79 5.52
N ASP A 149 -13.23 -4.75 5.33
CA ASP A 149 -12.31 -3.84 6.02
C ASP A 149 -12.24 -2.44 5.40
N SER A 150 -13.06 -2.15 4.37
CA SER A 150 -13.06 -0.89 3.62
C SER A 150 -11.78 -0.62 2.81
N VAL A 151 -11.01 -1.65 2.48
CA VAL A 151 -9.95 -1.58 1.49
C VAL A 151 -10.49 -2.05 0.14
N ALA A 152 -10.30 -1.27 -0.92
CA ALA A 152 -10.73 -1.67 -2.26
C ALA A 152 -9.72 -2.62 -2.89
N LYS A 153 -10.18 -3.45 -3.82
CA LYS A 153 -9.27 -4.10 -4.76
C LYS A 153 -8.54 -3.04 -5.58
N PRO A 154 -7.26 -3.25 -5.91
CA PRO A 154 -6.49 -2.31 -6.71
C PRO A 154 -7.15 -1.98 -8.03
N VAL A 155 -7.13 -0.70 -8.40
CA VAL A 155 -7.60 -0.25 -9.70
C VAL A 155 -6.44 0.18 -10.59
N CYS A 156 -6.56 -0.09 -11.89
CA CYS A 156 -5.58 0.29 -12.90
C CYS A 156 -6.03 1.55 -13.62
N ALA A 157 -5.12 2.47 -13.88
CA ALA A 157 -5.42 3.65 -14.68
C ALA A 157 -4.23 4.13 -15.52
N ALA A 158 -4.54 4.76 -16.64
CA ALA A 158 -3.63 5.70 -17.29
C ALA A 158 -3.65 7.02 -16.49
N PRO A 159 -2.63 7.88 -16.65
CA PRO A 159 -2.56 9.16 -15.95
C PRO A 159 -3.79 10.04 -16.08
N SER A 160 -4.38 10.08 -17.28
CA SER A 160 -5.61 10.84 -17.57
C SER A 160 -6.87 10.36 -16.81
N GLY A 161 -6.87 9.12 -16.33
CA GLY A 161 -7.97 8.54 -15.55
C GLY A 161 -7.91 8.87 -14.06
N LEU A 162 -6.76 9.29 -13.53
CA LEU A 162 -6.55 9.45 -12.10
C LEU A 162 -7.49 10.49 -11.46
N ALA A 163 -7.69 11.63 -12.12
CA ALA A 163 -8.62 12.67 -11.64
C ALA A 163 -10.04 12.11 -11.46
N ASN A 164 -10.54 11.44 -12.48
CA ASN A 164 -11.89 10.88 -12.48
C ASN A 164 -12.07 9.77 -11.43
N ILE A 165 -11.02 8.98 -11.18
CA ILE A 165 -11.04 7.93 -10.13
C ILE A 165 -11.15 8.58 -8.76
N ILE A 166 -10.34 9.58 -8.46
CA ILE A 166 -10.38 10.29 -7.18
C ILE A 166 -11.74 10.96 -6.97
N GLU A 167 -12.23 11.69 -7.97
CA GLU A 167 -13.52 12.38 -7.91
C GLU A 167 -14.68 11.39 -7.71
N SER A 168 -14.72 10.33 -8.52
CA SER A 168 -15.75 9.29 -8.43
C SER A 168 -15.72 8.57 -7.08
N ALA A 169 -14.55 8.24 -6.55
CA ALA A 169 -14.42 7.62 -5.24
C ALA A 169 -14.88 8.58 -4.13
N CYS A 170 -14.47 9.83 -4.16
CA CYS A 170 -14.90 10.84 -3.17
C CYS A 170 -16.42 11.04 -3.15
N THR A 171 -17.10 10.90 -4.31
CA THR A 171 -18.58 11.00 -4.36
C THR A 171 -19.30 9.78 -3.79
N GLN A 172 -18.69 8.60 -3.86
CA GLN A 172 -19.24 7.35 -3.33
C GLN A 172 -18.97 7.16 -1.84
N ILE A 173 -17.84 7.68 -1.36
CA ILE A 173 -17.40 7.55 0.03
C ILE A 173 -18.03 8.68 0.85
N ARG A 174 -19.09 8.34 1.62
CA ARG A 174 -19.78 9.26 2.52
C ARG A 174 -19.25 9.15 3.95
N THR A 175 -17.95 9.18 4.14
CA THR A 175 -17.35 9.15 5.48
C THR A 175 -17.20 10.56 6.06
N SER A 176 -17.20 10.64 7.39
CA SER A 176 -17.02 11.85 8.18
C SER A 176 -15.72 12.57 7.85
N LEU A 177 -15.65 13.85 8.19
CA LEU A 177 -14.47 14.70 8.07
C LEU A 177 -13.22 13.98 8.58
N PHE A 178 -12.27 13.79 7.67
CA PHE A 178 -11.02 13.13 7.91
C PHE A 178 -10.00 14.19 8.36
N ASP A 179 -9.49 14.08 9.58
CA ASP A 179 -8.44 14.98 10.05
C ASP A 179 -7.09 14.58 9.45
N HIS A 180 -6.70 15.26 8.39
CA HIS A 180 -5.47 14.99 7.65
C HIS A 180 -4.22 15.18 8.51
N ALA A 181 -4.21 16.15 9.42
CA ALA A 181 -3.07 16.41 10.30
C ALA A 181 -2.93 15.31 11.35
N GLN A 182 -4.05 14.86 11.92
CA GLN A 182 -4.06 13.74 12.84
C GLN A 182 -3.66 12.43 12.14
N TRP A 183 -4.09 12.22 10.90
CA TRP A 183 -3.70 11.05 10.13
C TRP A 183 -2.19 11.00 9.91
N SER A 184 -1.59 12.09 9.43
CA SER A 184 -0.15 12.12 9.13
C SER A 184 0.74 12.03 10.36
N SER A 185 0.27 12.51 11.51
CA SER A 185 0.99 12.44 12.78
C SER A 185 0.79 11.13 13.52
N SER A 186 -0.13 10.28 13.06
CA SER A 186 -0.40 9.00 13.70
C SER A 186 0.73 8.01 13.45
N GLY A 187 1.03 7.21 14.47
CA GLY A 187 2.15 6.28 14.44
C GLY A 187 1.77 4.85 14.07
N TYR A 188 2.76 3.98 14.14
CA TYR A 188 2.58 2.55 14.03
C TYR A 188 1.75 2.02 15.21
N GLN A 189 0.66 1.37 14.89
CA GLN A 189 -0.19 0.67 15.86
C GLN A 189 -0.91 -0.47 15.13
N PRO A 190 -0.58 -1.75 15.43
CA PRO A 190 -1.32 -2.88 14.89
C PRO A 190 -2.79 -2.84 15.33
N THR A 191 -3.71 -3.27 14.47
CA THR A 191 -5.11 -3.45 14.84
C THR A 191 -5.24 -4.50 15.95
N PRO A 192 -6.25 -4.40 16.84
CA PRO A 192 -6.50 -5.42 17.86
C PRO A 192 -6.62 -6.83 17.28
N THR A 193 -7.30 -6.99 16.15
CA THR A 193 -7.47 -8.27 15.46
C THR A 193 -6.13 -8.94 15.10
N ILE A 194 -5.17 -8.17 14.61
CA ILE A 194 -3.82 -8.70 14.30
C ILE A 194 -3.08 -9.10 15.57
N VAL A 195 -3.20 -8.31 16.63
CA VAL A 195 -2.58 -8.63 17.93
C VAL A 195 -3.22 -9.87 18.54
N GLU A 196 -4.54 -9.98 18.50
CA GLU A 196 -5.29 -11.15 19.00
C GLU A 196 -4.96 -12.40 18.20
N ALA A 197 -4.90 -12.31 16.87
CA ALA A 197 -4.50 -13.41 16.00
C ALA A 197 -3.06 -13.86 16.29
N ALA A 198 -2.12 -12.94 16.44
CA ALA A 198 -0.75 -13.26 16.82
C ALA A 198 -0.68 -13.92 18.22
N GLN A 199 -1.43 -13.40 19.18
CA GLN A 199 -1.51 -13.99 20.53
C GLN A 199 -2.14 -15.39 20.54
N ALA A 200 -3.19 -15.61 19.73
CA ALA A 200 -3.84 -16.90 19.58
C ALA A 200 -2.85 -17.94 19.00
N LEU A 201 -2.09 -17.55 17.97
CA LEU A 201 -1.01 -18.39 17.42
C LEU A 201 0.02 -18.79 18.47
N TYR A 202 0.49 -17.83 19.27
CA TYR A 202 1.48 -18.12 20.32
C TYR A 202 0.93 -18.99 21.45
N ARG A 203 -0.37 -18.87 21.77
CA ARG A 203 -1.00 -19.64 22.86
C ARG A 203 -1.39 -21.06 22.47
N ASN A 204 -1.90 -21.24 21.27
CA ASN A 204 -2.59 -22.48 20.90
C ASN A 204 -1.86 -23.28 19.81
N HIS A 205 -0.81 -22.74 19.17
CA HIS A 205 -0.21 -23.32 17.96
C HIS A 205 -1.24 -23.68 16.86
N ASP A 206 -2.44 -23.08 16.92
CA ASP A 206 -3.53 -23.41 16.02
C ASP A 206 -3.78 -22.26 15.03
N VAL A 207 -3.59 -22.56 13.75
CA VAL A 207 -3.64 -21.60 12.63
C VAL A 207 -5.07 -21.45 12.11
N THR A 208 -6.03 -22.22 12.64
CA THR A 208 -7.38 -22.35 12.08
C THR A 208 -8.20 -21.04 12.11
N GLU A 209 -7.94 -20.16 13.08
CA GLU A 209 -8.66 -18.89 13.19
C GLU A 209 -8.13 -17.79 12.27
N ILE A 210 -6.84 -17.82 11.94
CA ILE A 210 -6.25 -16.88 10.97
C ILE A 210 -6.67 -17.24 9.53
N ALA A 211 -6.90 -18.51 9.29
CA ALA A 211 -7.33 -19.05 8.01
C ALA A 211 -8.73 -18.58 7.57
N ARG A 212 -9.50 -17.91 8.43
CA ARG A 212 -10.87 -17.45 8.09
C ARG A 212 -10.93 -16.07 7.40
N SER A 213 -9.84 -15.35 7.29
CA SER A 213 -9.83 -13.98 6.76
C SER A 213 -9.22 -13.85 5.35
N GLY A 214 -9.57 -14.72 4.41
CA GLY A 214 -9.22 -14.44 3.02
C GLY A 214 -8.76 -15.64 2.17
N ALA A 215 -8.62 -15.43 0.86
CA ALA A 215 -8.21 -16.42 -0.14
C ALA A 215 -6.83 -17.07 0.11
N ASP A 216 -6.01 -16.48 0.95
CA ASP A 216 -4.71 -17.02 1.38
C ASP A 216 -4.83 -18.20 2.35
N ALA A 217 -5.98 -18.34 3.01
CA ALA A 217 -6.28 -19.43 3.93
C ALA A 217 -6.24 -20.80 3.24
N GLU A 218 -6.73 -20.90 2.02
CA GLU A 218 -6.73 -22.16 1.26
C GLU A 218 -5.29 -22.60 0.91
N ASN A 219 -4.42 -21.66 0.55
CA ASN A 219 -3.01 -21.95 0.25
C ASN A 219 -2.22 -22.30 1.52
N LEU A 220 -2.51 -21.65 2.64
CA LEU A 220 -1.86 -21.94 3.91
C LEU A 220 -2.27 -23.34 4.43
N GLY A 221 -3.57 -23.68 4.36
CA GLY A 221 -4.09 -24.99 4.69
C GLY A 221 -3.43 -26.09 3.84
N ARG A 222 -3.40 -25.93 2.52
CA ARG A 222 -2.73 -26.88 1.60
C ARG A 222 -1.24 -27.05 1.89
N THR A 223 -0.55 -25.96 2.23
CA THR A 223 0.88 -26.01 2.57
C THR A 223 1.12 -26.76 3.87
N THR A 224 0.32 -26.47 4.90
CA THR A 224 0.38 -27.16 6.20
C THR A 224 0.10 -28.65 6.06
N ASP A 225 -0.95 -29.04 5.33
CA ASP A 225 -1.28 -30.44 5.07
C ASP A 225 -0.16 -31.17 4.34
N ARG A 226 0.46 -30.50 3.37
CA ARG A 226 1.59 -31.07 2.61
C ARG A 226 2.82 -31.29 3.47
N ILE A 227 3.16 -30.33 4.34
CA ILE A 227 4.28 -30.45 5.28
C ILE A 227 4.01 -31.57 6.27
N SER A 228 2.81 -31.65 6.83
CA SER A 228 2.41 -32.71 7.75
C SER A 228 2.51 -34.10 7.11
N ALA A 229 2.02 -34.25 5.88
CA ALA A 229 2.13 -35.50 5.13
C ALA A 229 3.60 -35.88 4.84
N LEU A 230 4.47 -34.93 4.56
CA LEU A 230 5.91 -35.18 4.38
C LEU A 230 6.58 -35.64 5.68
N VAL A 231 6.22 -35.05 6.81
CA VAL A 231 6.73 -35.42 8.14
C VAL A 231 6.32 -36.86 8.50
N GLU A 232 5.05 -37.18 8.31
CA GLU A 232 4.53 -38.53 8.61
C GLU A 232 5.17 -39.60 7.68
N ASN A 233 5.33 -39.30 6.40
CA ASN A 233 6.03 -40.19 5.46
C ASN A 233 7.51 -40.38 5.85
N ALA A 234 8.19 -39.29 6.23
CA ALA A 234 9.59 -39.37 6.68
C ALA A 234 9.74 -40.26 7.92
N LYS A 235 8.82 -40.12 8.89
CA LYS A 235 8.76 -40.99 10.09
C LYS A 235 8.50 -42.46 9.71
N ALA A 236 7.48 -42.70 8.89
CA ALA A 236 7.09 -44.06 8.48
C ALA A 236 8.17 -44.77 7.68
N THR A 237 8.94 -44.06 6.88
CA THR A 237 10.00 -44.61 6.03
C THR A 237 11.40 -44.53 6.64
N ASN A 238 11.52 -43.97 7.85
CA ASN A 238 12.77 -43.69 8.55
C ASN A 238 13.81 -42.96 7.66
N ARG A 239 13.32 -41.96 6.90
CA ARG A 239 14.15 -41.16 5.98
C ARG A 239 14.29 -39.73 6.47
N LYS A 240 15.44 -39.11 6.24
CA LYS A 240 15.64 -37.69 6.43
C LYS A 240 15.13 -36.97 5.20
N VAL A 241 14.28 -35.94 5.42
CA VAL A 241 13.69 -35.12 4.36
C VAL A 241 13.98 -33.65 4.67
N ILE A 242 14.33 -32.88 3.64
CA ILE A 242 14.43 -31.41 3.72
C ILE A 242 13.30 -30.85 2.86
N CYS A 243 12.47 -30.03 3.45
CA CYS A 243 11.38 -29.34 2.76
C CYS A 243 11.71 -27.85 2.66
N PHE A 244 11.75 -27.30 1.45
CA PHE A 244 11.92 -25.87 1.21
C PHE A 244 10.56 -25.26 0.94
N VAL A 245 10.14 -24.33 1.81
CA VAL A 245 8.92 -23.55 1.63
C VAL A 245 9.30 -22.21 1.01
N THR A 246 8.87 -21.97 -0.21
CA THR A 246 9.10 -20.72 -0.94
C THR A 246 7.80 -19.94 -1.05
N GLY A 247 7.88 -18.64 -1.05
CA GLY A 247 6.72 -17.75 -1.20
C GLY A 247 7.16 -16.29 -1.18
N VAL A 248 6.31 -15.42 -1.68
CA VAL A 248 6.53 -13.97 -1.66
C VAL A 248 6.64 -13.44 -0.22
N PRO A 249 7.28 -12.29 0.02
CA PRO A 249 7.27 -11.65 1.32
C PRO A 249 5.83 -11.43 1.82
N GLY A 250 5.55 -11.79 3.06
CA GLY A 250 4.21 -11.69 3.64
C GLY A 250 3.31 -12.93 3.48
N ALA A 251 3.70 -13.94 2.70
CA ALA A 251 2.94 -15.18 2.48
C ALA A 251 2.92 -16.15 3.68
N GLY A 252 3.12 -15.69 4.92
CA GLY A 252 3.01 -16.52 6.12
C GLY A 252 4.04 -17.65 6.25
N LYS A 253 5.25 -17.50 5.66
CA LYS A 253 6.29 -18.55 5.70
C LYS A 253 6.86 -18.84 7.10
N THR A 254 6.66 -17.95 8.04
CA THR A 254 7.14 -18.08 9.41
C THR A 254 5.97 -18.50 10.28
N LEU A 255 5.87 -19.77 10.53
CA LEU A 255 5.02 -20.39 11.54
C LEU A 255 5.87 -20.78 12.74
#